data_ff59e2df7c04a7093760321a65fdca68
#
_entry.id   ff59e2df7c04a7093760321a65fdca68
#
_cell.length_a   1.000
_cell.length_b   1.000
_cell.length_c   1.000
_cell.angle_alpha   90.00
_cell.angle_beta   90.00
_cell.angle_gamma   90.00
#
_symmetry.space_group_name_H-M   'P 1'
#
loop_
_entity.id
_entity.type
_entity.pdbx_description
1 polymer ?
#
loop_
_entity_poly.entity_id
_entity_poly.type
_entity_poly.pdbx_seq_one_letter_code
_entity_poly.pdbx_strand_id
1 'polypeptide(L)'
;MRNYIFIALLLSLFSEIIYSQTSETIVSIGDQFLISNAYPNSYKHINFPKANLIIKRGGIFNYNSIKGAKVVVTELKKKKNDLWIATIKLVNGKLFFNSHHYLTVEIYEAIKQKALIKV
;
A
#
# COMPACT_ATOMS: atom_id res chain seq x y z
N MET A 1 14.66 21.38 41.37
CA MET A 1 13.32 21.72 40.88
C MET A 1 13.30 22.13 39.43
N ARG A 2 14.21 22.95 38.92
CA ARG A 2 14.21 23.38 37.50
C ARG A 2 14.29 22.23 36.52
N ASN A 3 15.07 21.21 36.82
CA ASN A 3 15.31 20.07 35.91
C ASN A 3 14.07 19.22 35.69
N TYR A 4 13.18 19.15 36.68
CA TYR A 4 11.94 18.35 36.56
C TYR A 4 10.92 19.00 35.63
N ILE A 5 10.86 20.32 35.59
CA ILE A 5 9.95 21.06 34.71
C ILE A 5 10.38 20.89 33.26
N PHE A 6 11.68 20.94 32.98
CA PHE A 6 12.21 20.73 31.61
C PHE A 6 11.96 19.33 31.11
N ILE A 7 12.14 18.31 31.96
CA ILE A 7 11.90 16.91 31.59
C ILE A 7 10.42 16.69 31.29
N ALA A 8 9.51 17.24 32.09
CA ALA A 8 8.08 17.12 31.86
C ALA A 8 7.65 17.78 30.56
N LEU A 9 8.23 18.92 30.22
CA LEU A 9 7.94 19.65 28.98
C LEU A 9 8.44 18.88 27.75
N LEU A 10 9.62 18.30 27.81
CA LEU A 10 10.19 17.46 26.78
C LEU A 10 9.34 16.23 26.54
N LEU A 11 8.88 15.57 27.59
CA LEU A 11 8.02 14.40 27.50
C LEU A 11 6.69 14.72 26.83
N SER A 12 6.09 15.86 27.11
CA SER A 12 4.83 16.26 26.50
C SER A 12 5.00 16.54 24.99
N LEU A 13 6.13 17.12 24.59
CA LEU A 13 6.45 17.35 23.19
C LEU A 13 6.63 16.04 22.44
N PHE A 14 7.31 15.07 23.03
CA PHE A 14 7.44 13.73 22.44
C PHE A 14 6.11 13.02 22.31
N SER A 15 5.21 13.19 23.27
CA SER A 15 3.87 12.61 23.18
C SER A 15 3.08 13.16 21.99
N GLU A 16 3.18 14.45 21.72
CA GLU A 16 2.53 15.06 20.59
C GLU A 16 3.08 14.55 19.27
N ILE A 17 4.40 14.41 19.16
CA ILE A 17 5.05 13.88 17.95
C ILE A 17 4.62 12.43 17.71
N ILE A 18 4.59 11.59 18.73
CA ILE A 18 4.15 10.20 18.61
C ILE A 18 2.69 10.13 18.18
N TYR A 19 1.84 10.95 18.76
CA TYR A 19 0.41 11.01 18.42
C TYR A 19 0.21 11.43 16.97
N SER A 20 0.96 12.42 16.50
CA SER A 20 0.93 12.89 15.12
C SER A 20 1.35 11.78 14.14
N GLN A 21 2.38 11.01 14.47
CA GLN A 21 2.85 9.91 13.64
C GLN A 21 1.86 8.75 13.54
N THR A 22 1.09 8.48 14.58
CA THR A 22 0.08 7.41 14.54
C THR A 22 -1.12 7.74 13.68
N SER A 23 -1.37 9.02 13.40
CA SER A 23 -2.49 9.45 12.56
C SER A 23 -2.19 9.34 11.06
N GLU A 24 -0.92 9.24 10.67
CA GLU A 24 -0.50 9.14 9.27
C GLU A 24 0.15 7.79 9.00
N THR A 25 -0.34 7.12 7.94
CA THR A 25 0.27 5.88 7.48
C THR A 25 1.44 6.21 6.59
N ILE A 26 2.65 5.84 7.01
CA ILE A 26 3.86 6.00 6.21
C ILE A 26 4.19 4.65 5.59
N VAL A 27 4.33 4.64 4.26
CA VAL A 27 4.66 3.43 3.50
C VAL A 27 6.14 3.46 3.11
N SER A 28 6.81 2.35 3.31
CA SER A 28 8.22 2.18 2.95
C SER A 28 8.40 0.99 2.04
N ILE A 29 9.48 0.99 1.27
CA ILE A 29 9.85 -0.18 0.45
C ILE A 29 10.06 -1.38 1.38
N GLY A 30 9.47 -2.51 1.01
CA GLY A 30 9.49 -3.72 1.84
C GLY A 30 8.25 -3.91 2.68
N ASP A 31 7.40 -2.89 2.81
CA ASP A 31 6.14 -3.03 3.52
C ASP A 31 5.21 -4.01 2.81
N GLN A 32 4.46 -4.77 3.60
CA GLN A 32 3.55 -5.78 3.08
C GLN A 32 2.11 -5.39 3.33
N PHE A 33 1.26 -5.72 2.39
CA PHE A 33 -0.17 -5.45 2.44
C PHE A 33 -0.96 -6.67 1.96
N LEU A 34 -2.21 -6.76 2.41
CA LEU A 34 -3.18 -7.70 1.87
C LEU A 34 -4.10 -6.98 0.89
N ILE A 35 -4.36 -7.58 -0.24
CA ILE A 35 -5.42 -7.10 -1.14
C ILE A 35 -6.75 -7.54 -0.53
N SER A 36 -7.58 -6.58 -0.18
CA SER A 36 -8.81 -6.86 0.55
C SER A 36 -9.87 -7.50 -0.35
N ASN A 37 -10.88 -8.11 0.29
CA ASN A 37 -12.08 -8.60 -0.39
C ASN A 37 -13.11 -7.49 -0.62
N ALA A 38 -12.67 -6.23 -0.66
CA ALA A 38 -13.56 -5.09 -0.81
C ALA A 38 -14.30 -5.10 -2.15
N TYR A 39 -15.33 -4.28 -2.25
CA TYR A 39 -16.13 -4.13 -3.46
C TYR A 39 -15.25 -3.69 -4.64
N PRO A 40 -15.67 -3.99 -5.90
CA PRO A 40 -14.89 -3.62 -7.09
C PRO A 40 -14.46 -2.16 -7.14
N ASN A 41 -15.26 -1.25 -6.59
CA ASN A 41 -14.94 0.17 -6.56
C ASN A 41 -13.70 0.49 -5.71
N SER A 42 -13.35 -0.37 -4.76
CA SER A 42 -12.16 -0.18 -3.93
C SER A 42 -10.87 -0.42 -4.69
N TYR A 43 -10.92 -1.09 -5.82
CA TYR A 43 -9.75 -1.41 -6.63
C TYR A 43 -9.39 -0.34 -7.66
N LYS A 44 -10.14 0.76 -7.74
CA LYS A 44 -9.88 1.81 -8.74
C LYS A 44 -8.50 2.45 -8.63
N HIS A 45 -7.89 2.39 -7.45
CA HIS A 45 -6.56 2.94 -7.20
C HIS A 45 -5.43 1.95 -7.49
N ILE A 46 -5.77 0.72 -7.82
CA ILE A 46 -4.81 -0.29 -8.26
C ILE A 46 -4.85 -0.33 -9.78
N ASN A 47 -3.70 -0.12 -10.41
CA ASN A 47 -3.61 -0.09 -11.87
C ASN A 47 -3.50 -1.52 -12.41
N PHE A 48 -4.62 -2.13 -12.71
CA PHE A 48 -4.65 -3.46 -13.30
C PHE A 48 -4.32 -3.41 -14.79
N PRO A 49 -3.59 -4.41 -15.31
CA PRO A 49 -3.42 -4.54 -16.74
C PRO A 49 -4.77 -4.76 -17.43
N LYS A 50 -4.88 -4.33 -18.67
CA LYS A 50 -6.09 -4.59 -19.44
C LYS A 50 -6.31 -6.09 -19.63
N ALA A 51 -7.57 -6.52 -19.64
CA ALA A 51 -7.94 -7.93 -19.74
C ALA A 51 -7.32 -8.62 -20.98
N ASN A 52 -7.31 -7.92 -22.12
CA ASN A 52 -6.74 -8.46 -23.35
C ASN A 52 -5.22 -8.69 -23.23
N LEU A 53 -4.50 -7.85 -22.51
CA LEU A 53 -3.06 -8.03 -22.27
C LEU A 53 -2.80 -9.22 -21.36
N ILE A 54 -3.63 -9.42 -20.35
CA ILE A 54 -3.53 -10.57 -19.46
C ILE A 54 -3.72 -11.86 -20.26
N ILE A 55 -4.76 -11.93 -21.06
CA ILE A 55 -5.08 -13.10 -21.87
C ILE A 55 -3.99 -13.35 -22.90
N LYS A 56 -3.47 -12.31 -23.54
CA LYS A 56 -2.41 -12.42 -24.54
C LYS A 56 -1.13 -13.02 -23.96
N ARG A 57 -0.86 -12.82 -22.68
CA ARG A 57 0.30 -13.39 -21.99
C ARG A 57 0.01 -14.75 -21.38
N GLY A 58 -1.16 -15.34 -21.66
CA GLY A 58 -1.55 -16.63 -21.13
C GLY A 58 -2.13 -16.61 -19.73
N GLY A 59 -2.48 -15.41 -19.23
CA GLY A 59 -3.07 -15.24 -17.91
C GLY A 59 -4.58 -15.39 -17.92
N ILE A 60 -5.15 -15.37 -16.72
CA ILE A 60 -6.59 -15.45 -16.49
C ILE A 60 -7.05 -14.17 -15.82
N PHE A 61 -7.97 -13.43 -16.45
CA PHE A 61 -8.55 -12.22 -15.88
C PHE A 61 -9.65 -12.58 -14.87
N ASN A 62 -9.23 -12.70 -13.60
CA ASN A 62 -10.15 -13.03 -12.52
C ASN A 62 -9.69 -12.33 -11.24
N TYR A 63 -10.49 -11.37 -10.77
CA TYR A 63 -10.19 -10.66 -9.53
C TYR A 63 -10.16 -11.57 -8.30
N ASN A 64 -10.85 -12.69 -8.32
CA ASN A 64 -10.83 -13.64 -7.20
C ASN A 64 -9.43 -14.20 -6.94
N SER A 65 -8.58 -14.24 -7.96
CA SER A 65 -7.20 -14.74 -7.82
C SER A 65 -6.32 -13.83 -6.98
N ILE A 66 -6.66 -12.56 -6.84
CA ILE A 66 -5.87 -11.58 -6.09
C ILE A 66 -6.50 -11.21 -4.74
N LYS A 67 -7.74 -11.56 -4.49
CA LYS A 67 -8.39 -11.30 -3.21
C LYS A 67 -7.67 -12.03 -2.08
N GLY A 68 -7.31 -11.30 -1.03
CA GLY A 68 -6.59 -11.86 0.09
C GLY A 68 -5.12 -12.14 -0.19
N ALA A 69 -4.62 -11.78 -1.37
CA ALA A 69 -3.21 -11.99 -1.70
C ALA A 69 -2.32 -11.02 -0.94
N LYS A 70 -1.16 -11.51 -0.50
CA LYS A 70 -0.17 -10.70 0.20
C LYS A 70 0.81 -10.13 -0.82
N VAL A 71 1.01 -8.82 -0.77
CA VAL A 71 1.90 -8.11 -1.68
C VAL A 71 2.95 -7.34 -0.89
N VAL A 72 4.08 -7.04 -1.55
CA VAL A 72 5.17 -6.28 -0.95
C VAL A 72 5.51 -5.11 -1.86
N VAL A 73 5.78 -3.95 -1.26
CA VAL A 73 6.19 -2.74 -1.98
C VAL A 73 7.65 -2.88 -2.39
N THR A 74 7.91 -2.79 -3.69
CA THR A 74 9.27 -2.88 -4.24
C THR A 74 9.82 -1.53 -4.67
N GLU A 75 8.96 -0.57 -4.96
CA GLU A 75 9.37 0.76 -5.43
C GLU A 75 8.32 1.80 -5.02
N LEU A 76 8.77 3.02 -4.74
CA LEU A 76 7.91 4.16 -4.45
C LEU A 76 8.34 5.34 -5.31
N LYS A 77 7.39 5.95 -6.02
CA LYS A 77 7.61 7.14 -6.82
C LYS A 77 6.56 8.21 -6.50
N LYS A 78 7.01 9.45 -6.39
CA LYS A 78 6.13 10.59 -6.19
C LYS A 78 5.88 11.27 -7.54
N LYS A 79 4.61 11.41 -7.92
CA LYS A 79 4.22 12.14 -9.13
C LYS A 79 4.00 13.63 -8.84
N LYS A 80 3.84 14.43 -9.91
CA LYS A 80 3.74 15.89 -9.84
C LYS A 80 2.62 16.41 -8.92
N ASN A 81 1.57 15.63 -8.70
CA ASN A 81 0.41 16.02 -7.90
C ASN A 81 0.50 15.53 -6.44
N ASP A 82 1.70 15.33 -5.92
CA ASP A 82 1.93 14.73 -4.60
C ASP A 82 1.33 13.33 -4.45
N LEU A 83 1.06 12.68 -5.58
CA LEU A 83 0.51 11.35 -5.62
C LEU A 83 1.63 10.31 -5.58
N TRP A 84 1.61 9.46 -4.57
CA TRP A 84 2.60 8.40 -4.43
C TRP A 84 2.14 7.13 -5.12
N ILE A 85 2.97 6.64 -6.05
CA ILE A 85 2.74 5.39 -6.76
C ILE A 85 3.72 4.35 -6.23
N ALA A 86 3.18 3.25 -5.75
CA ALA A 86 3.97 2.10 -5.32
C ALA A 86 3.93 1.02 -6.38
N THR A 87 5.06 0.36 -6.59
CA THR A 87 5.13 -0.88 -7.35
C THR A 87 5.06 -2.03 -6.37
N ILE A 88 4.17 -2.97 -6.61
CA ILE A 88 3.94 -4.12 -5.74
C ILE A 88 4.12 -5.43 -6.51
N LYS A 89 4.50 -6.48 -5.78
CA LYS A 89 4.56 -7.85 -6.30
C LYS A 89 3.98 -8.80 -5.27
N LEU A 90 3.59 -9.99 -5.71
CA LEU A 90 3.13 -11.03 -4.79
C LEU A 90 4.30 -11.54 -3.94
N VAL A 91 4.08 -11.66 -2.63
CA VAL A 91 5.09 -12.14 -1.69
C VAL A 91 5.53 -13.57 -2.02
N ASN A 92 4.60 -14.39 -2.52
CA ASN A 92 4.88 -15.79 -2.87
C ASN A 92 5.68 -15.96 -4.17
N GLY A 93 6.03 -14.88 -4.85
CA GLY A 93 6.78 -14.92 -6.10
C GLY A 93 5.98 -15.27 -7.34
N LYS A 94 4.69 -15.53 -7.20
CA LYS A 94 3.81 -15.83 -8.35
C LYS A 94 3.47 -14.55 -9.11
N LEU A 95 2.92 -14.72 -10.31
CA LEU A 95 2.48 -13.61 -11.15
C LEU A 95 1.05 -13.21 -10.82
N PHE A 96 0.78 -11.90 -10.87
CA PHE A 96 -0.61 -11.42 -10.84
C PHE A 96 -1.33 -11.93 -12.10
N PHE A 97 -2.51 -12.50 -11.92
CA PHE A 97 -3.32 -13.08 -13.02
C PHE A 97 -2.55 -14.07 -13.88
N ASN A 98 -1.48 -14.65 -13.34
CA ASN A 98 -0.59 -15.55 -14.07
C ASN A 98 0.07 -14.87 -15.30
N SER A 99 0.20 -13.54 -15.28
CA SER A 99 0.68 -12.77 -16.44
C SER A 99 1.69 -11.68 -16.11
N HIS A 100 1.60 -11.03 -14.95
CA HIS A 100 2.40 -9.85 -14.61
C HIS A 100 3.11 -9.99 -13.28
N HIS A 101 4.41 -9.68 -13.24
CA HIS A 101 5.21 -9.70 -12.01
C HIS A 101 4.86 -8.56 -11.08
N TYR A 102 4.52 -7.39 -11.62
CA TYR A 102 4.33 -6.17 -10.86
C TYR A 102 3.02 -5.50 -11.22
N LEU A 103 2.45 -4.84 -10.23
CA LEU A 103 1.35 -3.89 -10.43
C LEU A 103 1.77 -2.57 -9.80
N THR A 104 1.22 -1.47 -10.32
CA THR A 104 1.37 -0.16 -9.68
C THR A 104 0.07 0.22 -8.98
N VAL A 105 0.19 0.99 -7.92
CA VAL A 105 -0.95 1.38 -7.09
C VAL A 105 -0.75 2.77 -6.53
N GLU A 106 -1.83 3.55 -6.51
CA GLU A 106 -1.88 4.80 -5.77
C GLU A 106 -1.96 4.45 -4.28
N ILE A 107 -0.81 4.32 -3.63
CA ILE A 107 -0.68 3.59 -2.37
C ILE A 107 -1.51 4.18 -1.24
N TYR A 108 -1.45 5.49 -1.03
CA TYR A 108 -2.17 6.10 0.08
C TYR A 108 -3.68 6.10 -0.16
N GLU A 109 -4.10 6.32 -1.40
CA GLU A 109 -5.51 6.26 -1.76
C GLU A 109 -6.07 4.83 -1.64
N ALA A 110 -5.29 3.84 -2.04
CA ALA A 110 -5.68 2.44 -1.91
C ALA A 110 -5.83 2.03 -0.44
N ILE A 111 -4.94 2.50 0.43
CA ILE A 111 -5.04 2.25 1.87
C ILE A 111 -6.27 2.94 2.45
N LYS A 112 -6.50 4.19 2.06
CA LYS A 112 -7.65 4.98 2.52
C LYS A 112 -8.97 4.33 2.13
N GLN A 113 -9.06 3.78 0.93
CA GLN A 113 -10.25 3.08 0.43
C GLN A 113 -10.31 1.61 0.89
N LYS A 114 -9.35 1.17 1.70
CA LYS A 114 -9.25 -0.19 2.22
C LYS A 114 -9.11 -1.25 1.13
N ALA A 115 -8.60 -0.87 -0.05
CA ALA A 115 -8.21 -1.83 -1.07
C ALA A 115 -6.96 -2.61 -0.65
N LEU A 116 -6.06 -1.95 0.08
CA LEU A 116 -4.89 -2.57 0.69
C LEU A 116 -4.95 -2.41 2.19
N ILE A 117 -4.67 -3.50 2.90
CA ILE A 117 -4.65 -3.54 4.36
C ILE A 117 -3.25 -3.91 4.80
N LYS A 118 -2.65 -3.09 5.65
CA LYS A 118 -1.29 -3.36 6.14
C LYS A 118 -1.25 -4.62 6.99
N VAL A 119 -0.26 -5.45 6.70
CA VAL A 119 -0.02 -6.69 7.43
C VAL A 119 0.73 -6.42 8.73
#